data_ab46df46500305b4dda603d81afb0618
#
_entry.id   ab46df46500305b4dda603d81afb0618
#
_cell.length_a   1.000
_cell.length_b   1.000
_cell.length_c   1.000
_cell.angle_alpha   90.00
_cell.angle_beta   90.00
_cell.angle_gamma   90.00
#
_symmetry.space_group_name_H-M   'P 1'
#
loop_
_entity.id
_entity.type
_entity.pdbx_description
1 polymer ?
#
loop_
_entity_poly.entity_id
_entity_poly.type
_entity_poly.pdbx_seq_one_letter_code
_entity_poly.pdbx_strand_id
1 'polypeptide(L)'
;MNSKIKFYQSIHFKIALVFALMLMLTLEVVGAVFVRQLEHQELANFKQQIELPSYIDNSLATQLTSTDTKTANKEIKTILARVNNTSITEIWVVDAKGIIRGTSSSGNQGIVGQKTTDTVIKNTLVNNRSHTENLYDSANHNRYYVSVVPLLASGNANNVVGVVYMRANLEGVYSTINSISLIYLSAALITIVLGLGLAVLISREIIRESKTPVVVLTT
;
A
#
# COMPACT_ATOMS: atom_id res chain seq x y z
N MET A 1 -38.25 -28.48 -44.94
CA MET A 1 -37.53 -27.21 -44.61
C MET A 1 -36.88 -27.37 -43.23
N ASN A 2 -35.58 -27.70 -43.18
CA ASN A 2 -34.85 -27.85 -41.90
C ASN A 2 -34.43 -26.47 -41.41
N SER A 3 -35.15 -25.90 -40.46
CA SER A 3 -34.72 -24.72 -39.74
C SER A 3 -33.50 -25.10 -38.90
N LYS A 4 -32.29 -24.76 -39.36
CA LYS A 4 -31.08 -24.84 -38.53
C LYS A 4 -31.27 -23.85 -37.36
N ILE A 5 -31.63 -24.36 -36.21
CA ILE A 5 -31.61 -23.56 -34.96
C ILE A 5 -30.21 -23.02 -34.81
N LYS A 6 -30.08 -21.71 -34.89
CA LYS A 6 -28.78 -21.07 -34.70
C LYS A 6 -28.26 -21.42 -33.34
N PHE A 7 -26.99 -21.83 -33.19
CA PHE A 7 -26.31 -22.28 -32.00
C PHE A 7 -26.62 -21.41 -30.74
N TYR A 8 -26.64 -20.08 -30.89
CA TYR A 8 -26.93 -19.11 -29.83
C TYR A 8 -28.42 -19.06 -29.42
N GLN A 9 -29.32 -19.77 -30.10
CA GLN A 9 -30.73 -19.89 -29.73
C GLN A 9 -31.01 -21.10 -28.84
N SER A 10 -30.02 -22.00 -28.69
CA SER A 10 -30.13 -23.16 -27.79
C SER A 10 -30.25 -22.73 -26.33
N ILE A 11 -31.17 -23.34 -25.58
CA ILE A 11 -31.37 -23.08 -24.14
C ILE A 11 -30.12 -23.43 -23.36
N HIS A 12 -29.36 -24.45 -23.75
CA HIS A 12 -28.11 -24.88 -23.12
C HIS A 12 -27.01 -23.80 -23.25
N PHE A 13 -26.91 -23.14 -24.42
CA PHE A 13 -25.99 -22.03 -24.62
C PHE A 13 -26.33 -20.84 -23.71
N LYS A 14 -27.64 -20.52 -23.58
CA LYS A 14 -28.07 -19.42 -22.70
C LYS A 14 -27.75 -19.72 -21.24
N ILE A 15 -27.97 -20.95 -20.78
CA ILE A 15 -27.66 -21.35 -19.40
C ILE A 15 -26.13 -21.30 -19.17
N ALA A 16 -25.34 -21.85 -20.10
CA ALA A 16 -23.87 -21.81 -20.00
C ALA A 16 -23.32 -20.36 -19.97
N LEU A 17 -23.91 -19.47 -20.78
CA LEU A 17 -23.55 -18.06 -20.81
C LEU A 17 -23.86 -17.37 -19.49
N VAL A 18 -25.06 -17.58 -18.93
CA VAL A 18 -25.44 -17.00 -17.62
C VAL A 18 -24.51 -17.49 -16.52
N PHE A 19 -24.17 -18.79 -16.52
CA PHE A 19 -23.27 -19.36 -15.53
C PHE A 19 -21.84 -18.80 -15.68
N ALA A 20 -21.35 -18.64 -16.89
CA ALA A 20 -20.05 -18.03 -17.16
C ALA A 20 -19.99 -16.56 -16.69
N LEU A 21 -21.06 -15.80 -16.96
CA LEU A 21 -21.17 -14.40 -16.48
C LEU A 21 -21.20 -14.31 -14.96
N MET A 22 -21.92 -15.23 -14.31
CA MET A 22 -21.99 -15.28 -12.83
C MET A 22 -20.64 -15.61 -12.22
N LEU A 23 -19.90 -16.57 -12.78
CA LEU A 23 -18.54 -16.90 -12.36
C LEU A 23 -17.59 -15.70 -12.55
N MET A 24 -17.69 -15.00 -13.68
CA MET A 24 -16.90 -13.82 -13.98
C MET A 24 -17.11 -12.72 -12.93
N LEU A 25 -18.38 -12.42 -12.65
CA LEU A 25 -18.74 -11.40 -11.65
C LEU A 25 -18.23 -11.77 -10.26
N THR A 26 -18.33 -13.05 -9.89
CA THR A 26 -17.81 -13.55 -8.61
C THR A 26 -16.27 -13.37 -8.54
N LEU A 27 -15.55 -13.71 -9.61
CA LEU A 27 -14.10 -13.53 -9.69
C LEU A 27 -13.68 -12.06 -9.57
N GLU A 28 -14.42 -11.14 -10.21
CA GLU A 28 -14.14 -9.71 -10.11
C GLU A 28 -14.32 -9.19 -8.69
N VAL A 29 -15.41 -9.58 -8.02
CA VAL A 29 -15.67 -9.19 -6.62
C VAL A 29 -14.59 -9.72 -5.69
N VAL A 30 -14.26 -11.01 -5.79
CA VAL A 30 -13.21 -11.63 -4.97
C VAL A 30 -11.86 -10.95 -5.21
N GLY A 31 -11.52 -10.66 -6.46
CA GLY A 31 -10.29 -9.99 -6.81
C GLY A 31 -10.19 -8.57 -6.29
N ALA A 32 -11.27 -7.81 -6.38
CA ALA A 32 -11.31 -6.45 -5.83
C ALA A 32 -11.13 -6.45 -4.31
N VAL A 33 -11.74 -7.39 -3.61
CA VAL A 33 -11.56 -7.56 -2.16
C VAL A 33 -10.12 -7.97 -1.84
N PHE A 34 -9.56 -8.92 -2.60
CA PHE A 34 -8.18 -9.38 -2.41
C PHE A 34 -7.16 -8.24 -2.59
N VAL A 35 -7.27 -7.45 -3.66
CA VAL A 35 -6.36 -6.33 -3.91
C VAL A 35 -6.43 -5.29 -2.80
N ARG A 36 -7.63 -4.95 -2.32
CA ARG A 36 -7.81 -4.04 -1.17
C ARG A 36 -7.17 -4.58 0.11
N GLN A 37 -7.37 -5.87 0.39
CA GLN A 37 -6.80 -6.51 1.57
C GLN A 37 -5.27 -6.52 1.50
N LEU A 38 -4.71 -6.79 0.31
CA LEU A 38 -3.28 -6.74 0.05
C LEU A 38 -2.73 -5.33 0.28
N GLU A 39 -3.38 -4.30 -0.25
CA GLU A 39 -2.97 -2.91 -0.05
C GLU A 39 -2.91 -2.55 1.45
N HIS A 40 -3.95 -2.89 2.21
CA HIS A 40 -3.97 -2.65 3.65
C HIS A 40 -2.84 -3.40 4.38
N GLN A 41 -2.58 -4.64 4.02
CA GLN A 41 -1.55 -5.46 4.63
C GLN A 41 -0.14 -4.94 4.30
N GLU A 42 0.13 -4.61 3.04
CA GLU A 42 1.42 -4.07 2.61
C GLU A 42 1.72 -2.71 3.23
N LEU A 43 0.72 -1.83 3.31
CA LEU A 43 0.86 -0.54 4.00
C LEU A 43 1.09 -0.71 5.51
N ALA A 44 0.42 -1.66 6.16
CA ALA A 44 0.63 -1.95 7.57
C ALA A 44 2.04 -2.51 7.84
N ASN A 45 2.49 -3.46 7.03
CA ASN A 45 3.83 -4.03 7.09
C ASN A 45 4.90 -2.95 6.88
N PHE A 46 4.69 -2.09 5.86
CA PHE A 46 5.59 -0.98 5.58
C PHE A 46 5.69 -0.01 6.76
N LYS A 47 4.58 0.39 7.36
CA LYS A 47 4.56 1.27 8.54
C LYS A 47 5.34 0.66 9.70
N GLN A 48 5.13 -0.62 9.98
CA GLN A 48 5.87 -1.32 11.03
C GLN A 48 7.36 -1.42 10.72
N GLN A 49 7.73 -1.61 9.45
CA GLN A 49 9.13 -1.72 9.03
C GLN A 49 9.91 -0.41 9.13
N ILE A 50 9.23 0.73 8.96
CA ILE A 50 9.87 2.06 9.04
C ILE A 50 9.76 2.69 10.43
N GLU A 51 8.97 2.13 11.34
CA GLU A 51 8.84 2.63 12.70
C GLU A 51 10.20 2.63 13.40
N LEU A 52 10.56 3.78 13.97
CA LEU A 52 11.82 3.90 14.69
C LEU A 52 11.75 3.11 16.00
N PRO A 53 12.80 2.33 16.34
CA PRO A 53 12.86 1.67 17.63
C PRO A 53 12.85 2.67 18.79
N SER A 54 12.14 2.37 19.86
CA SER A 54 11.97 3.25 21.02
C SER A 54 13.29 3.72 21.65
N TYR A 55 14.37 2.92 21.52
CA TYR A 55 15.67 3.34 22.03
C TYR A 55 16.27 4.52 21.24
N ILE A 56 15.93 4.65 19.95
CA ILE A 56 16.33 5.80 19.12
C ILE A 56 15.58 7.04 19.58
N ASP A 57 14.26 6.94 19.82
CA ASP A 57 13.44 8.05 20.29
C ASP A 57 13.95 8.56 21.64
N ASN A 58 14.24 7.66 22.58
CA ASN A 58 14.80 8.01 23.88
C ASN A 58 16.19 8.67 23.77
N SER A 59 17.04 8.16 22.88
CA SER A 59 18.36 8.74 22.64
C SER A 59 18.26 10.15 22.06
N LEU A 60 17.37 10.36 21.08
CA LEU A 60 17.11 11.67 20.48
C LEU A 60 16.53 12.65 21.50
N ALA A 61 15.57 12.23 22.33
CA ALA A 61 14.99 13.04 23.38
C ALA A 61 16.05 13.51 24.40
N THR A 62 16.97 12.62 24.77
CA THR A 62 18.10 12.94 25.67
C THR A 62 19.02 14.00 25.05
N GLN A 63 19.32 13.90 23.74
CA GLN A 63 20.15 14.91 23.07
C GLN A 63 19.47 16.27 22.96
N LEU A 64 18.14 16.29 22.77
CA LEU A 64 17.38 17.55 22.71
C LEU A 64 17.30 18.29 24.05
N THR A 65 17.45 17.58 25.17
CA THR A 65 17.49 18.17 26.53
C THR A 65 18.90 18.58 26.95
N SER A 66 19.94 18.27 26.19
CA SER A 66 21.33 18.63 26.50
C SER A 66 21.57 20.12 26.37
N THR A 67 22.35 20.66 27.32
CA THR A 67 22.76 22.07 27.34
C THR A 67 23.80 22.42 26.29
N ASP A 68 24.66 21.46 25.91
CA ASP A 68 25.63 21.62 24.81
C ASP A 68 25.03 21.31 23.46
N THR A 69 24.53 22.34 22.80
CA THR A 69 23.88 22.23 21.49
C THR A 69 24.79 21.69 20.40
N LYS A 70 26.10 22.00 20.42
CA LYS A 70 27.01 21.51 19.35
C LYS A 70 27.24 20.02 19.46
N THR A 71 27.55 19.53 20.64
CA THR A 71 27.72 18.10 20.90
C THR A 71 26.42 17.35 20.64
N ALA A 72 25.28 17.88 21.11
CA ALA A 72 23.96 17.28 20.88
C ALA A 72 23.65 17.14 19.39
N ASN A 73 23.86 18.17 18.56
CA ASN A 73 23.60 18.07 17.13
C ASN A 73 24.51 17.04 16.42
N LYS A 74 25.77 16.92 16.86
CA LYS A 74 26.69 15.90 16.36
C LYS A 74 26.21 14.49 16.70
N GLU A 75 25.77 14.29 17.92
CA GLU A 75 25.21 12.99 18.36
C GLU A 75 23.90 12.66 17.64
N ILE A 76 22.99 13.63 17.47
CA ILE A 76 21.76 13.45 16.68
C ILE A 76 22.12 12.99 15.26
N LYS A 77 23.08 13.63 14.60
CA LYS A 77 23.56 13.22 13.28
C LYS A 77 24.11 11.78 13.28
N THR A 78 24.85 11.41 14.32
CA THR A 78 25.39 10.05 14.47
C THR A 78 24.30 9.02 14.66
N ILE A 79 23.26 9.34 15.46
CA ILE A 79 22.09 8.48 15.67
C ILE A 79 21.34 8.30 14.34
N LEU A 80 21.05 9.38 13.62
CA LEU A 80 20.36 9.34 12.32
C LEU A 80 21.13 8.56 11.27
N ALA A 81 22.45 8.63 11.27
CA ALA A 81 23.31 7.86 10.35
C ALA A 81 23.23 6.33 10.57
N ARG A 82 22.79 5.90 11.76
CA ARG A 82 22.58 4.47 12.06
C ARG A 82 21.23 3.94 11.60
N VAL A 83 20.30 4.82 11.26
CA VAL A 83 19.01 4.44 10.69
C VAL A 83 19.24 4.03 9.24
N ASN A 84 19.51 2.73 9.04
CA ASN A 84 19.77 2.17 7.71
C ASN A 84 18.48 1.55 7.14
N ASN A 85 17.60 2.39 6.62
CA ASN A 85 16.39 1.94 5.93
C ASN A 85 16.25 2.70 4.60
N THR A 86 16.38 1.97 3.51
CA THR A 86 16.36 2.52 2.15
C THR A 86 15.02 3.11 1.74
N SER A 87 13.93 2.73 2.42
CA SER A 87 12.60 3.28 2.18
C SER A 87 12.43 4.67 2.81
N ILE A 88 13.24 4.99 3.83
CA ILE A 88 13.19 6.31 4.47
C ILE A 88 13.98 7.30 3.62
N THR A 89 13.27 8.28 3.09
CA THR A 89 13.86 9.34 2.26
C THR A 89 14.53 10.40 3.12
N GLU A 90 13.90 10.75 4.25
CA GLU A 90 14.37 11.83 5.10
C GLU A 90 13.82 11.70 6.53
N ILE A 91 14.68 12.04 7.49
CA ILE A 91 14.29 12.19 8.90
C ILE A 91 14.76 13.58 9.37
N TRP A 92 13.89 14.32 10.04
CA TRP A 92 14.25 15.54 10.77
C TRP A 92 14.02 15.35 12.27
N VAL A 93 14.95 15.85 13.05
CA VAL A 93 14.78 15.99 14.50
C VAL A 93 14.61 17.47 14.79
N VAL A 94 13.46 17.81 15.37
CA VAL A 94 13.07 19.21 15.63
C VAL A 94 12.86 19.37 17.13
N ASP A 95 13.42 20.44 17.72
CA ASP A 95 13.27 20.72 19.15
C ASP A 95 11.91 21.35 19.49
N ALA A 96 11.63 21.52 20.79
CA ALA A 96 10.39 22.11 21.28
C ALA A 96 10.14 23.56 20.80
N LYS A 97 11.18 24.26 20.32
CA LYS A 97 11.06 25.61 19.75
C LYS A 97 10.77 25.58 18.25
N GLY A 98 10.69 24.40 17.64
CA GLY A 98 10.51 24.22 16.22
C GLY A 98 11.81 24.40 15.39
N ILE A 99 13.00 24.32 16.01
CA ILE A 99 14.29 24.43 15.34
C ILE A 99 14.75 23.03 14.92
N ILE A 100 15.13 22.87 13.66
CA ILE A 100 15.66 21.61 13.12
C ILE A 100 17.06 21.41 13.69
N ARG A 101 17.25 20.35 14.47
CA ARG A 101 18.50 20.02 15.16
C ARG A 101 19.35 19.03 14.38
N GLY A 102 18.74 18.25 13.49
CA GLY A 102 19.43 17.31 12.61
C GLY A 102 18.55 16.78 11.49
N THR A 103 19.19 16.31 10.43
CA THR A 103 18.56 15.63 9.31
C THR A 103 19.40 14.42 8.87
N SER A 104 18.71 13.34 8.42
CA SER A 104 19.37 12.17 7.83
C SER A 104 19.85 12.44 6.40
N SER A 105 19.24 13.40 5.69
CA SER A 105 19.58 13.72 4.31
C SER A 105 20.87 14.53 4.21
N SER A 106 21.85 14.02 3.47
CA SER A 106 23.11 14.73 3.21
C SER A 106 22.91 15.98 2.35
N GLY A 107 21.90 15.99 1.46
CA GLY A 107 21.56 17.13 0.61
C GLY A 107 20.89 18.30 1.36
N ASN A 108 20.25 18.02 2.50
CA ASN A 108 19.47 19.00 3.25
C ASN A 108 20.15 19.48 4.54
N GLN A 109 21.48 19.36 4.66
CA GLN A 109 22.22 19.82 5.87
C GLN A 109 22.05 21.32 6.13
N GLY A 110 21.79 22.13 5.10
CA GLY A 110 21.59 23.57 5.22
C GLY A 110 20.34 24.01 6.02
N ILE A 111 19.37 23.10 6.27
CA ILE A 111 18.19 23.42 7.07
C ILE A 111 18.43 23.29 8.57
N VAL A 112 19.53 22.66 9.00
CA VAL A 112 19.86 22.51 10.41
C VAL A 112 20.11 23.88 11.05
N GLY A 113 19.42 24.16 12.15
CA GLY A 113 19.42 25.44 12.82
C GLY A 113 18.29 26.39 12.37
N GLN A 114 17.56 26.05 11.30
CA GLN A 114 16.43 26.84 10.86
C GLN A 114 15.15 26.44 11.58
N LYS A 115 14.23 27.40 11.72
CA LYS A 115 12.91 27.16 12.29
C LYS A 115 11.99 26.57 11.22
N THR A 116 11.35 25.44 11.52
CA THR A 116 10.39 24.81 10.59
C THR A 116 9.13 25.65 10.43
N THR A 117 8.63 25.70 9.21
CA THR A 117 7.34 26.29 8.85
C THR A 117 6.22 25.24 8.77
N ASP A 118 6.58 23.95 8.80
CA ASP A 118 5.65 22.85 8.66
C ASP A 118 4.58 22.85 9.74
N THR A 119 3.32 22.83 9.32
CA THR A 119 2.15 22.93 10.19
C THR A 119 1.92 21.65 10.98
N VAL A 120 2.24 20.49 10.37
CA VAL A 120 2.07 19.18 11.02
C VAL A 120 3.04 19.05 12.20
N ILE A 121 4.30 19.45 12.00
CA ILE A 121 5.31 19.48 13.06
C ILE A 121 4.87 20.38 14.21
N LYS A 122 4.41 21.61 13.91
CA LYS A 122 3.93 22.56 14.91
C LYS A 122 2.74 22.01 15.71
N ASN A 123 1.78 21.41 15.02
CA ASN A 123 0.61 20.81 15.67
C ASN A 123 0.99 19.63 16.56
N THR A 124 1.92 18.80 16.14
CA THR A 124 2.42 17.67 16.95
C THR A 124 3.13 18.16 18.20
N LEU A 125 3.95 19.21 18.12
CA LEU A 125 4.61 19.83 19.28
C LEU A 125 3.61 20.36 20.32
N VAL A 126 2.50 20.95 19.86
CA VAL A 126 1.49 21.55 20.76
C VAL A 126 0.57 20.50 21.34
N ASN A 127 0.10 19.57 20.53
CA ASN A 127 -0.96 18.63 20.90
C ASN A 127 -0.42 17.33 21.54
N ASN A 128 0.89 17.09 21.51
CA ASN A 128 1.53 15.85 21.98
C ASN A 128 0.87 14.58 21.40
N ARG A 129 0.54 14.62 20.12
CA ARG A 129 -0.07 13.49 19.41
C ARG A 129 0.69 13.22 18.13
N SER A 130 1.02 11.96 17.90
CA SER A 130 1.60 11.54 16.63
C SER A 130 0.64 11.81 15.47
N HIS A 131 1.19 12.25 14.35
CA HIS A 131 0.46 12.47 13.12
C HIS A 131 1.05 11.61 12.01
N THR A 132 0.19 11.00 11.21
CA THR A 132 0.62 10.22 10.05
C THR A 132 -0.29 10.53 8.87
N GLU A 133 0.30 10.71 7.70
CA GLU A 133 -0.43 10.96 6.48
C GLU A 133 0.26 10.36 5.24
N ASN A 134 -0.53 10.09 4.20
CA ASN A 134 0.00 9.74 2.89
C ASN A 134 0.00 10.98 2.01
N LEU A 135 1.17 11.39 1.54
CA LEU A 135 1.37 12.56 0.69
C LEU A 135 1.63 12.13 -0.75
N TYR A 136 0.95 12.75 -1.70
CA TYR A 136 1.25 12.61 -3.12
C TYR A 136 2.00 13.84 -3.61
N ASP A 137 3.24 13.65 -4.07
CA ASP A 137 4.05 14.69 -4.68
C ASP A 137 3.78 14.71 -6.19
N SER A 138 3.00 15.67 -6.64
CA SER A 138 2.61 15.81 -8.03
C SER A 138 3.78 16.20 -8.96
N ALA A 139 4.85 16.77 -8.43
CA ALA A 139 6.01 17.17 -9.23
C ALA A 139 6.85 15.95 -9.65
N ASN A 140 7.01 14.98 -8.75
CA ASN A 140 7.81 13.78 -8.97
C ASN A 140 6.94 12.52 -9.20
N HIS A 141 5.60 12.65 -9.14
CA HIS A 141 4.64 11.54 -9.22
C HIS A 141 4.87 10.44 -8.17
N ASN A 142 5.50 10.77 -7.04
CA ASN A 142 5.83 9.84 -5.98
C ASN A 142 4.87 9.96 -4.80
N ARG A 143 4.58 8.82 -4.17
CA ARG A 143 3.81 8.75 -2.94
C ARG A 143 4.74 8.59 -1.76
N TYR A 144 4.47 9.35 -0.71
CA TYR A 144 5.24 9.31 0.53
C TYR A 144 4.32 9.04 1.71
N TYR A 145 4.84 8.29 2.66
CA TYR A 145 4.29 8.22 3.99
C TYR A 145 5.04 9.19 4.87
N VAL A 146 4.31 10.09 5.51
CA VAL A 146 4.85 11.05 6.47
C VAL A 146 4.39 10.64 7.87
N SER A 147 5.33 10.59 8.80
CA SER A 147 5.08 10.32 10.21
C SER A 147 5.77 11.38 11.06
N VAL A 148 5.03 11.98 11.99
CA VAL A 148 5.56 12.94 12.96
C VAL A 148 5.24 12.43 14.36
N VAL A 149 6.26 12.11 15.13
CA VAL A 149 6.14 11.51 16.46
C VAL A 149 6.74 12.46 17.51
N PRO A 150 6.01 12.77 18.61
CA PRO A 150 6.54 13.59 19.68
C PRO A 150 7.61 12.83 20.47
N LEU A 151 8.72 13.51 20.76
CA LEU A 151 9.77 13.04 21.65
C LEU A 151 9.50 13.56 23.06
N LEU A 152 9.40 12.66 24.02
CA LEU A 152 9.05 12.97 25.40
C LEU A 152 10.29 12.94 26.28
N ALA A 153 10.36 13.86 27.24
CA ALA A 153 11.42 13.84 28.23
C ALA A 153 11.35 12.55 29.06
N SER A 154 12.51 11.98 29.37
CA SER A 154 12.60 10.78 30.23
C SER A 154 11.86 10.98 31.53
N GLY A 155 10.89 10.10 31.83
CA GLY A 155 10.11 10.13 33.04
C GLY A 155 8.91 11.10 33.09
N ASN A 156 8.61 11.83 32.00
CA ASN A 156 7.45 12.73 31.94
C ASN A 156 6.74 12.67 30.60
N ALA A 157 5.64 11.91 30.53
CA ALA A 157 4.83 11.71 29.33
C ALA A 157 4.14 12.98 28.78
N ASN A 158 4.11 14.07 29.56
CA ASN A 158 3.48 15.33 29.15
C ASN A 158 4.51 16.40 28.71
N ASN A 159 5.80 16.10 28.80
CA ASN A 159 6.84 17.07 28.45
C ASN A 159 7.44 16.74 27.10
N VAL A 160 6.91 17.37 26.05
CA VAL A 160 7.42 17.24 24.68
C VAL A 160 8.70 18.06 24.53
N VAL A 161 9.83 17.39 24.31
CA VAL A 161 11.15 18.02 24.10
C VAL A 161 11.45 18.27 22.63
N GLY A 162 10.69 17.67 21.74
CA GLY A 162 10.80 17.81 20.31
C GLY A 162 9.93 16.83 19.55
N VAL A 163 10.17 16.72 18.26
CA VAL A 163 9.51 15.74 17.39
C VAL A 163 10.50 15.11 16.42
N VAL A 164 10.22 13.89 16.00
CA VAL A 164 10.83 13.26 14.84
C VAL A 164 9.83 13.35 13.69
N TYR A 165 10.22 14.02 12.63
CA TYR A 165 9.54 14.00 11.35
C TYR A 165 10.23 12.99 10.45
N MET A 166 9.48 12.07 9.86
CA MET A 166 9.99 11.05 8.95
C MET A 166 9.18 11.06 7.65
N ARG A 167 9.89 11.02 6.54
CA ARG A 167 9.32 10.87 5.20
C ARG A 167 9.86 9.60 4.56
N ALA A 168 8.98 8.69 4.17
CA ALA A 168 9.34 7.42 3.54
C ALA A 168 8.65 7.25 2.20
N ASN A 169 9.34 6.65 1.22
CA ASN A 169 8.85 6.45 -0.12
C ASN A 169 7.96 5.21 -0.20
N LEU A 170 6.73 5.36 -0.70
CA LEU A 170 5.73 4.31 -0.89
C LEU A 170 5.76 3.65 -2.27
N GLU A 171 6.59 4.13 -3.20
CA GLU A 171 6.59 3.61 -4.58
C GLU A 171 6.88 2.12 -4.65
N GLY A 172 7.77 1.59 -3.81
CA GLY A 172 8.04 0.15 -3.72
C GLY A 172 6.79 -0.65 -3.35
N VAL A 173 6.00 -0.16 -2.40
CA VAL A 173 4.75 -0.79 -1.96
C VAL A 173 3.73 -0.79 -3.10
N TYR A 174 3.49 0.36 -3.72
CA TYR A 174 2.52 0.47 -4.81
C TYR A 174 2.95 -0.27 -6.07
N SER A 175 4.24 -0.32 -6.37
CA SER A 175 4.80 -1.12 -7.45
C SER A 175 4.52 -2.61 -7.26
N THR A 176 4.69 -3.12 -6.04
CA THR A 176 4.35 -4.51 -5.69
C THR A 176 2.86 -4.78 -5.85
N ILE A 177 2.00 -3.91 -5.33
CA ILE A 177 0.54 -4.02 -5.43
C ILE A 177 0.10 -4.03 -6.90
N ASN A 178 0.63 -3.11 -7.72
CA ASN A 178 0.32 -3.02 -9.13
C ASN A 178 0.76 -4.28 -9.90
N SER A 179 1.94 -4.82 -9.59
CA SER A 179 2.44 -6.06 -10.21
C SER A 179 1.53 -7.25 -9.90
N ILE A 180 1.11 -7.40 -8.64
CA ILE A 180 0.19 -8.46 -8.22
C ILE A 180 -1.19 -8.27 -8.87
N SER A 181 -1.69 -7.04 -8.94
CA SER A 181 -2.95 -6.71 -9.60
C SER A 181 -2.93 -7.06 -11.08
N LEU A 182 -1.82 -6.83 -11.79
CA LEU A 182 -1.63 -7.21 -13.19
C LEU A 182 -1.62 -8.73 -13.37
N ILE A 183 -0.96 -9.47 -12.50
CA ILE A 183 -0.96 -10.94 -12.51
C ILE A 183 -2.38 -11.46 -12.30
N TYR A 184 -3.11 -10.91 -11.32
CA TYR A 184 -4.49 -11.28 -11.07
C TYR A 184 -5.39 -11.00 -12.28
N LEU A 185 -5.29 -9.80 -12.88
CA LEU A 185 -6.09 -9.42 -14.05
C LEU A 185 -5.81 -10.34 -15.23
N SER A 186 -4.54 -10.69 -15.48
CA SER A 186 -4.17 -11.62 -16.56
C SER A 186 -4.71 -13.03 -16.31
N ALA A 187 -4.64 -13.54 -15.10
CA ALA A 187 -5.20 -14.84 -14.72
C ALA A 187 -6.73 -14.87 -14.87
N ALA A 188 -7.43 -13.81 -14.46
CA ALA A 188 -8.87 -13.67 -14.63
C ALA A 188 -9.26 -13.71 -16.12
N LEU A 189 -8.52 -12.99 -16.97
CA LEU A 189 -8.77 -12.97 -18.42
C LEU A 189 -8.58 -14.34 -19.06
N ILE A 190 -7.51 -15.07 -18.69
CA ILE A 190 -7.26 -16.43 -19.14
C ILE A 190 -8.41 -17.37 -18.71
N THR A 191 -8.86 -17.26 -17.47
CA THR A 191 -9.95 -18.08 -16.94
C THR A 191 -11.25 -17.84 -17.69
N ILE A 192 -11.57 -16.58 -18.04
CA ILE A 192 -12.74 -16.22 -18.84
C ILE A 192 -12.66 -16.85 -20.22
N VAL A 193 -11.52 -16.74 -20.92
CA VAL A 193 -11.33 -17.31 -22.26
C VAL A 193 -11.48 -18.84 -22.23
N LEU A 194 -10.87 -19.51 -21.25
CA LEU A 194 -11.00 -20.96 -21.07
C LEU A 194 -12.44 -21.38 -20.75
N GLY A 195 -13.13 -20.64 -19.85
CA GLY A 195 -14.51 -20.89 -19.49
C GLY A 195 -15.47 -20.76 -20.67
N LEU A 196 -15.31 -19.73 -21.50
CA LEU A 196 -16.09 -19.56 -22.73
C LEU A 196 -15.78 -20.67 -23.75
N GLY A 197 -14.51 -21.06 -23.90
CA GLY A 197 -14.10 -22.17 -24.77
C GLY A 197 -14.75 -23.50 -24.37
N LEU A 198 -14.71 -23.83 -23.07
CA LEU A 198 -15.35 -25.02 -22.52
C LEU A 198 -16.89 -24.98 -22.70
N ALA A 199 -17.53 -23.85 -22.45
CA ALA A 199 -18.98 -23.70 -22.66
C ALA A 199 -19.38 -23.96 -24.10
N VAL A 200 -18.57 -23.49 -25.06
CA VAL A 200 -18.80 -23.77 -26.50
C VAL A 200 -18.62 -25.26 -26.83
N LEU A 201 -17.59 -25.92 -26.30
CA LEU A 201 -17.34 -27.35 -26.52
C LEU A 201 -18.46 -28.22 -25.97
N ILE A 202 -18.86 -28.00 -24.72
CA ILE A 202 -19.94 -28.74 -24.05
C ILE A 202 -21.25 -28.54 -24.82
N SER A 203 -21.56 -27.31 -25.20
CA SER A 203 -22.78 -27.01 -25.96
C SER A 203 -22.81 -27.71 -27.30
N ARG A 204 -21.67 -27.87 -28.02
CA ARG A 204 -21.57 -28.63 -29.25
C ARG A 204 -21.81 -30.13 -29.06
N GLU A 205 -21.26 -30.72 -28.00
CA GLU A 205 -21.39 -32.14 -27.71
C GLU A 205 -22.86 -32.52 -27.38
N ILE A 206 -23.52 -31.75 -26.51
CA ILE A 206 -24.93 -31.96 -26.18
C ILE A 206 -25.84 -31.87 -27.42
N ILE A 207 -25.56 -30.95 -28.35
CA ILE A 207 -26.33 -30.84 -29.60
C ILE A 207 -26.07 -32.03 -30.51
N ARG A 208 -24.88 -32.62 -30.46
CA ARG A 208 -24.54 -33.82 -31.27
C ARG A 208 -25.27 -35.04 -30.74
N GLU A 209 -25.32 -35.29 -29.45
CA GLU A 209 -26.05 -36.39 -28.84
C GLU A 209 -27.57 -36.32 -29.06
N SER A 210 -28.13 -35.12 -29.00
CA SER A 210 -29.57 -34.88 -29.22
C SER A 210 -30.04 -35.20 -30.66
N LYS A 211 -29.11 -35.43 -31.59
CA LYS A 211 -29.40 -35.76 -32.99
C LYS A 211 -29.36 -37.26 -33.29
N THR A 212 -28.97 -38.12 -32.36
CA THR A 212 -29.03 -39.56 -32.55
C THR A 212 -30.51 -40.02 -32.49
N PRO A 213 -31.11 -40.55 -33.56
CA PRO A 213 -32.48 -41.00 -33.55
C PRO A 213 -32.58 -42.20 -32.60
N VAL A 214 -33.53 -42.18 -31.67
CA VAL A 214 -33.92 -43.34 -30.88
C VAL A 214 -34.58 -44.30 -31.89
N VAL A 215 -33.86 -45.37 -32.22
CA VAL A 215 -34.43 -46.48 -32.99
C VAL A 215 -35.40 -47.20 -32.06
N VAL A 216 -36.70 -46.89 -32.16
CA VAL A 216 -37.75 -47.63 -31.50
C VAL A 216 -37.86 -48.96 -32.25
N LEU A 217 -37.32 -50.04 -31.69
CA LEU A 217 -37.59 -51.42 -32.09
C LEU A 217 -39.04 -51.74 -31.69
N THR A 218 -39.95 -51.66 -32.65
CA THR A 218 -41.29 -52.26 -32.56
C THR A 218 -41.14 -53.74 -32.87
N THR A 219 -41.30 -54.59 -31.89
CA THR A 219 -41.63 -56.04 -31.99
C THR A 219 -43.12 -56.23 -32.06
#